data_2a2921517ec0158aa21f4da62bcd5764
#
_entry.id   2a2921517ec0158aa21f4da62bcd5764
#
_cell.length_a   1.000
_cell.length_b   1.000
_cell.length_c   1.000
_cell.angle_alpha   90.00
_cell.angle_beta   90.00
_cell.angle_gamma   90.00
#
_symmetry.space_group_name_H-M   'P 1'
#
loop_
_entity.id
_entity.type
_entity.pdbx_description
1 polymer ?
#
loop_
_entity_poly.entity_id
_entity_poly.type
_entity_poly.pdbx_seq_one_letter_code
_entity_poly.pdbx_strand_id
1 'polypeptide(L)'
;MLNKLDQYLIHQFWIILGLSVLGFVSIFVIVDLIENLDRFMDNQVPAAVVWKYYVYTLPYFVSIGLPMSVLISTVFSLGSMVKRNEWTAMKASGISLYRVTLPLILCGLFLSGFSFALDNMLVAYGNEKRFEIDRDYVKRKSRHKLKNTLKNIFLQKNTSTHISLTRYYIKKTTGHDLTIVDLGLSRIRERIDAKKITWNADSAKWSLSGYSFRLFNDQGLETDVMFGTSDTLLSLGFTPDEIQQQARKPDELDYYSLTERITQLKENGVDTLRWEVTRYLKISFAFTNLIVVLFGIPLVVLKEKNSLSFGAGASVFVIFGYYAFIKFGQSLGFKGIIDPMVSAWLGNIVFTAGGILLLWKAKT
;
A
#
# COMPACT_ATOMS: atom_id res chain seq x y z
N MET A 1 -18.74 31.20 10.74
CA MET A 1 -19.96 30.78 10.00
C MET A 1 -19.63 30.72 8.52
N LEU A 2 -19.94 29.60 7.86
CA LEU A 2 -19.80 29.45 6.41
C LEU A 2 -20.81 30.36 5.72
N ASN A 3 -20.35 31.19 4.77
CA ASN A 3 -21.23 32.03 3.97
C ASN A 3 -22.06 31.17 3.00
N LYS A 4 -23.21 31.70 2.55
CA LYS A 4 -24.07 30.99 1.56
C LYS A 4 -23.28 30.55 0.33
N LEU A 5 -22.30 31.33 -0.10
CA LEU A 5 -21.37 31.01 -1.20
C LEU A 5 -20.53 29.77 -0.90
N ASP A 6 -19.97 29.69 0.30
CA ASP A 6 -19.15 28.54 0.71
C ASP A 6 -19.99 27.26 0.74
N GLN A 7 -21.21 27.34 1.29
CA GLN A 7 -22.16 26.22 1.32
C GLN A 7 -22.53 25.74 -0.07
N TYR A 8 -22.80 26.67 -0.99
CA TYR A 8 -23.11 26.37 -2.38
C TYR A 8 -21.97 25.62 -3.07
N LEU A 9 -20.73 26.14 -2.94
CA LEU A 9 -19.54 25.54 -3.56
C LEU A 9 -19.23 24.15 -2.97
N ILE A 10 -19.28 24.03 -1.65
CA ILE A 10 -19.06 22.75 -0.95
C ILE A 10 -20.13 21.74 -1.35
N HIS A 11 -21.40 22.12 -1.38
CA HIS A 11 -22.49 21.22 -1.77
C HIS A 11 -22.29 20.68 -3.19
N GLN A 12 -21.98 21.56 -4.13
CA GLN A 12 -21.72 21.18 -5.53
C GLN A 12 -20.50 20.26 -5.63
N PHE A 13 -19.42 20.56 -4.91
CA PHE A 13 -18.21 19.75 -4.86
C PHE A 13 -18.51 18.31 -4.37
N TRP A 14 -19.26 18.15 -3.26
CA TRP A 14 -19.56 16.82 -2.73
C TRP A 14 -20.48 16.00 -3.61
N ILE A 15 -21.45 16.62 -4.30
CA ILE A 15 -22.31 15.90 -5.27
C ILE A 15 -21.46 15.36 -6.42
N ILE A 16 -20.61 16.21 -7.00
CA ILE A 16 -19.76 15.80 -8.13
C ILE A 16 -18.74 14.76 -7.66
N LEU A 17 -18.20 14.91 -6.45
CA LEU A 17 -17.26 13.94 -5.86
C LEU A 17 -17.90 12.55 -5.73
N GLY A 18 -19.11 12.48 -5.18
CA GLY A 18 -19.82 11.21 -5.03
C GLY A 18 -20.07 10.52 -6.36
N LEU A 19 -20.57 11.28 -7.35
CA LEU A 19 -20.81 10.76 -8.70
C LEU A 19 -19.51 10.32 -9.40
N SER A 20 -18.44 11.10 -9.26
CA SER A 20 -17.14 10.77 -9.86
C SER A 20 -16.50 9.55 -9.22
N VAL A 21 -16.57 9.41 -7.88
CA VAL A 21 -16.07 8.22 -7.19
C VAL A 21 -16.82 6.98 -7.66
N LEU A 22 -18.16 7.02 -7.71
CA LEU A 22 -18.97 5.92 -8.24
C LEU A 22 -18.57 5.55 -9.66
N GLY A 23 -18.39 6.56 -10.53
CA GLY A 23 -17.97 6.34 -11.92
C GLY A 23 -16.60 5.66 -12.03
N PHE A 24 -15.58 6.17 -11.33
CA PHE A 24 -14.24 5.57 -11.35
C PHE A 24 -14.21 4.17 -10.74
N VAL A 25 -14.85 3.97 -9.60
CA VAL A 25 -14.93 2.64 -8.99
C VAL A 25 -15.60 1.63 -9.91
N SER A 26 -16.69 2.01 -10.59
CA SER A 26 -17.35 1.15 -11.57
C SER A 26 -16.42 0.79 -12.73
N ILE A 27 -15.68 1.76 -13.26
CA ILE A 27 -14.69 1.52 -14.33
C ILE A 27 -13.61 0.58 -13.85
N PHE A 28 -13.02 0.80 -12.65
CA PHE A 28 -11.97 -0.05 -12.10
C PHE A 28 -12.44 -1.49 -11.85
N VAL A 29 -13.67 -1.66 -11.33
CA VAL A 29 -14.26 -3.00 -11.15
C VAL A 29 -14.41 -3.71 -12.49
N ILE A 30 -14.93 -3.03 -13.52
CA ILE A 30 -15.14 -3.63 -14.85
C ILE A 30 -13.80 -4.01 -15.48
N VAL A 31 -12.81 -3.11 -15.44
CA VAL A 31 -11.47 -3.37 -16.01
C VAL A 31 -10.79 -4.53 -15.30
N ASP A 32 -10.75 -4.51 -13.96
CA ASP A 32 -10.15 -5.59 -13.18
C ASP A 32 -10.87 -6.93 -13.37
N LEU A 33 -12.22 -6.90 -13.53
CA LEU A 33 -13.00 -8.11 -13.82
C LEU A 33 -12.60 -8.69 -15.18
N ILE A 34 -12.48 -7.86 -16.22
CA ILE A 34 -12.07 -8.31 -17.54
C ILE A 34 -10.64 -8.88 -17.50
N GLU A 35 -9.71 -8.20 -16.83
CA GLU A 35 -8.31 -8.65 -16.71
C GLU A 35 -8.15 -9.97 -15.93
N ASN A 36 -9.03 -10.23 -14.97
CA ASN A 36 -8.96 -11.44 -14.14
C ASN A 36 -9.97 -12.52 -14.54
N LEU A 37 -10.83 -12.29 -15.55
CA LEU A 37 -11.90 -13.20 -15.95
C LEU A 37 -11.36 -14.59 -16.30
N ASP A 38 -10.36 -14.66 -17.18
CA ASP A 38 -9.73 -15.92 -17.59
C ASP A 38 -9.16 -16.69 -16.38
N ARG A 39 -8.57 -15.94 -15.43
CA ARG A 39 -8.02 -16.56 -14.20
C ARG A 39 -9.11 -17.16 -13.32
N PHE A 40 -10.25 -16.50 -13.19
CA PHE A 40 -11.39 -17.01 -12.43
C PHE A 40 -12.02 -18.22 -13.11
N MET A 41 -12.18 -18.19 -14.43
CA MET A 41 -12.75 -19.28 -15.23
C MET A 41 -11.83 -20.51 -15.25
N ASP A 42 -10.55 -20.34 -15.56
CA ASP A 42 -9.55 -21.42 -15.62
C ASP A 42 -9.39 -22.16 -14.29
N ASN A 43 -9.53 -21.45 -13.17
CA ASN A 43 -9.45 -22.03 -11.85
C ASN A 43 -10.81 -22.47 -11.28
N GLN A 44 -11.90 -22.33 -12.06
CA GLN A 44 -13.27 -22.68 -11.65
C GLN A 44 -13.65 -22.06 -10.30
N VAL A 45 -13.36 -20.76 -10.13
CA VAL A 45 -13.64 -20.05 -8.88
C VAL A 45 -15.14 -19.85 -8.73
N PRO A 46 -15.75 -20.26 -7.58
CA PRO A 46 -17.19 -20.05 -7.35
C PRO A 46 -17.57 -18.57 -7.42
N ALA A 47 -18.70 -18.23 -8.03
CA ALA A 47 -19.18 -16.85 -8.16
C ALA A 47 -19.28 -16.10 -6.83
N ALA A 48 -19.66 -16.79 -5.74
CA ALA A 48 -19.69 -16.22 -4.39
C ALA A 48 -18.30 -15.78 -3.89
N VAL A 49 -17.23 -16.48 -4.29
CA VAL A 49 -15.84 -16.12 -3.94
C VAL A 49 -15.39 -14.93 -4.76
N VAL A 50 -15.75 -14.88 -6.06
CA VAL A 50 -15.48 -13.73 -6.93
C VAL A 50 -16.16 -12.48 -6.38
N TRP A 51 -17.42 -12.58 -5.93
CA TRP A 51 -18.12 -11.46 -5.29
C TRP A 51 -17.39 -10.98 -4.04
N LYS A 52 -16.98 -11.89 -3.14
CA LYS A 52 -16.17 -11.54 -1.95
C LYS A 52 -14.86 -10.87 -2.32
N TYR A 53 -14.18 -11.35 -3.36
CA TYR A 53 -12.96 -10.73 -3.87
C TYR A 53 -13.17 -9.26 -4.21
N TYR A 54 -14.26 -8.93 -4.95
CA TYR A 54 -14.54 -7.54 -5.31
C TYR A 54 -14.98 -6.70 -4.11
N VAL A 55 -15.77 -7.22 -3.18
CA VAL A 55 -16.13 -6.51 -1.94
C VAL A 55 -14.87 -6.09 -1.17
N TYR A 56 -13.88 -6.98 -1.05
CA TYR A 56 -12.61 -6.66 -0.39
C TYR A 56 -11.68 -5.76 -1.24
N THR A 57 -11.87 -5.70 -2.54
CA THR A 57 -11.09 -4.84 -3.45
C THR A 57 -11.67 -3.42 -3.53
N LEU A 58 -12.97 -3.23 -3.25
CA LEU A 58 -13.63 -1.91 -3.33
C LEU A 58 -12.89 -0.80 -2.58
N PRO A 59 -12.45 -0.96 -1.31
CA PRO A 59 -11.73 0.11 -0.61
C PRO A 59 -10.46 0.57 -1.35
N TYR A 60 -9.75 -0.36 -1.98
CA TYR A 60 -8.56 -0.05 -2.78
C TYR A 60 -8.93 0.76 -4.03
N PHE A 61 -10.01 0.42 -4.75
CA PHE A 61 -10.48 1.19 -5.90
C PHE A 61 -10.96 2.58 -5.51
N VAL A 62 -11.64 2.71 -4.36
CA VAL A 62 -12.01 4.02 -3.81
C VAL A 62 -10.76 4.84 -3.50
N SER A 63 -9.76 4.26 -2.85
CA SER A 63 -8.51 4.95 -2.49
C SER A 63 -7.79 5.51 -3.72
N ILE A 64 -7.65 4.71 -4.79
CA ILE A 64 -7.02 5.18 -6.03
C ILE A 64 -7.91 6.17 -6.78
N GLY A 65 -9.22 5.94 -6.84
CA GLY A 65 -10.16 6.81 -7.54
C GLY A 65 -10.39 8.15 -6.88
N LEU A 66 -10.14 8.25 -5.56
CA LEU A 66 -10.45 9.44 -4.79
C LEU A 66 -9.71 10.70 -5.29
N PRO A 67 -8.38 10.72 -5.49
CA PRO A 67 -7.69 11.90 -6.02
C PRO A 67 -8.17 12.32 -7.41
N MET A 68 -8.49 11.34 -8.27
CA MET A 68 -9.06 11.61 -9.60
C MET A 68 -10.41 12.30 -9.49
N SER A 69 -11.27 11.79 -8.60
CA SER A 69 -12.59 12.34 -8.34
C SER A 69 -12.52 13.73 -7.70
N VAL A 70 -11.56 13.96 -6.81
CA VAL A 70 -11.31 15.27 -6.17
C VAL A 70 -10.91 16.31 -7.20
N LEU A 71 -10.00 15.97 -8.13
CA LEU A 71 -9.60 16.90 -9.19
C LEU A 71 -10.78 17.24 -10.11
N ILE A 72 -11.52 16.24 -10.58
CA ILE A 72 -12.71 16.44 -11.42
C ILE A 72 -13.74 17.30 -10.67
N SER A 73 -14.02 17.00 -9.41
CA SER A 73 -14.98 17.77 -8.61
C SER A 73 -14.55 19.22 -8.44
N THR A 74 -13.26 19.48 -8.20
CA THR A 74 -12.71 20.83 -8.13
C THR A 74 -12.89 21.58 -9.45
N VAL A 75 -12.52 20.95 -10.56
CA VAL A 75 -12.61 21.54 -11.90
C VAL A 75 -14.04 21.80 -12.32
N PHE A 76 -14.94 20.83 -12.09
CA PHE A 76 -16.35 20.99 -12.50
C PHE A 76 -17.10 21.97 -11.59
N SER A 77 -16.85 21.99 -10.28
CA SER A 77 -17.47 22.95 -9.37
C SER A 77 -17.09 24.39 -9.73
N LEU A 78 -15.80 24.68 -9.84
CA LEU A 78 -15.34 26.02 -10.25
C LEU A 78 -15.66 26.33 -11.71
N GLY A 79 -15.51 25.35 -12.59
CA GLY A 79 -15.79 25.52 -14.03
C GLY A 79 -17.24 25.84 -14.31
N SER A 80 -18.20 25.29 -13.55
CA SER A 80 -19.61 25.65 -13.68
C SER A 80 -19.89 27.09 -13.24
N MET A 81 -19.22 27.57 -12.18
CA MET A 81 -19.30 28.98 -11.73
C MET A 81 -18.74 29.93 -12.79
N VAL A 82 -17.60 29.58 -13.40
CA VAL A 82 -17.04 30.36 -14.51
C VAL A 82 -18.00 30.37 -15.72
N LYS A 83 -18.54 29.23 -16.10
CA LYS A 83 -19.50 29.10 -17.22
C LYS A 83 -20.77 29.93 -17.02
N ARG A 84 -21.24 30.08 -15.77
CA ARG A 84 -22.42 30.88 -15.40
C ARG A 84 -22.09 32.35 -15.14
N ASN A 85 -20.86 32.79 -15.40
CA ASN A 85 -20.36 34.13 -15.08
C ASN A 85 -20.41 34.51 -13.59
N GLU A 86 -20.66 33.55 -12.70
CA GLU A 86 -20.67 33.77 -11.24
C GLU A 86 -19.28 34.18 -10.75
N TRP A 87 -18.23 33.53 -11.26
CA TRP A 87 -16.84 33.91 -10.98
C TRP A 87 -16.52 35.34 -11.40
N THR A 88 -16.93 35.76 -12.63
CA THR A 88 -16.69 37.11 -13.13
C THR A 88 -17.41 38.16 -12.29
N ALA A 89 -18.66 37.89 -11.85
CA ALA A 89 -19.40 38.77 -10.96
C ALA A 89 -18.72 38.91 -9.55
N MET A 90 -18.21 37.81 -9.00
CA MET A 90 -17.47 37.85 -7.71
C MET A 90 -16.17 38.64 -7.84
N LYS A 91 -15.42 38.45 -8.92
CA LYS A 91 -14.19 39.21 -9.20
C LYS A 91 -14.49 40.71 -9.34
N ALA A 92 -15.55 41.06 -10.04
CA ALA A 92 -16.00 42.45 -10.14
C ALA A 92 -16.44 43.09 -8.82
N SER A 93 -16.92 42.27 -7.88
CA SER A 93 -17.24 42.68 -6.50
C SER A 93 -16.03 42.73 -5.57
N GLY A 94 -14.81 42.53 -6.06
CA GLY A 94 -13.56 42.58 -5.29
C GLY A 94 -13.28 41.33 -4.43
N ILE A 95 -14.00 40.22 -4.67
CA ILE A 95 -13.75 38.96 -3.93
C ILE A 95 -12.52 38.29 -4.52
N SER A 96 -11.50 38.03 -3.68
CA SER A 96 -10.26 37.39 -4.11
C SER A 96 -10.44 35.92 -4.43
N LEU A 97 -9.64 35.38 -5.37
CA LEU A 97 -9.57 33.96 -5.72
C LEU A 97 -9.36 33.07 -4.48
N TYR A 98 -8.44 33.48 -3.61
CA TYR A 98 -8.12 32.69 -2.39
C TYR A 98 -9.32 32.56 -1.46
N ARG A 99 -10.19 33.57 -1.34
CA ARG A 99 -11.38 33.52 -0.49
C ARG A 99 -12.41 32.51 -1.03
N VAL A 100 -12.56 32.46 -2.37
CA VAL A 100 -13.51 31.51 -3.00
C VAL A 100 -12.97 30.09 -2.97
N THR A 101 -11.68 29.89 -3.10
CA THR A 101 -11.08 28.55 -3.18
C THR A 101 -10.76 27.93 -1.81
N LEU A 102 -10.67 28.74 -0.76
CA LEU A 102 -10.40 28.27 0.61
C LEU A 102 -11.28 27.09 1.05
N PRO A 103 -12.61 27.10 0.85
CA PRO A 103 -13.47 25.96 1.20
C PRO A 103 -13.06 24.66 0.51
N LEU A 104 -12.65 24.71 -0.77
CA LEU A 104 -12.18 23.53 -1.51
C LEU A 104 -10.84 23.01 -0.99
N ILE A 105 -9.93 23.91 -0.62
CA ILE A 105 -8.64 23.57 -0.02
C ILE A 105 -8.88 22.85 1.32
N LEU A 106 -9.81 23.34 2.13
CA LEU A 106 -10.21 22.68 3.38
C LEU A 106 -10.84 21.31 3.14
N CYS A 107 -11.69 21.17 2.10
CA CYS A 107 -12.20 19.86 1.67
C CYS A 107 -11.06 18.92 1.23
N GLY A 108 -10.08 19.42 0.49
CA GLY A 108 -8.90 18.65 0.09
C GLY A 108 -8.06 18.17 1.28
N LEU A 109 -7.88 19.04 2.28
CA LEU A 109 -7.19 18.67 3.52
C LEU A 109 -7.97 17.61 4.32
N PHE A 110 -9.29 17.79 4.45
CA PHE A 110 -10.16 16.81 5.09
C PHE A 110 -10.09 15.44 4.38
N LEU A 111 -10.19 15.46 3.04
CA LEU A 111 -10.09 14.24 2.22
C LEU A 111 -8.72 13.59 2.30
N SER A 112 -7.65 14.36 2.54
CA SER A 112 -6.31 13.81 2.79
C SER A 112 -6.27 13.00 4.09
N GLY A 113 -6.83 13.53 5.18
CA GLY A 113 -6.97 12.80 6.44
C GLY A 113 -7.86 11.56 6.30
N PHE A 114 -9.00 11.71 5.61
CA PHE A 114 -9.92 10.60 5.33
C PHE A 114 -9.24 9.50 4.49
N SER A 115 -8.48 9.87 3.45
CA SER A 115 -7.75 8.92 2.60
C SER A 115 -6.71 8.12 3.39
N PHE A 116 -5.98 8.77 4.31
CA PHE A 116 -5.04 8.07 5.19
C PHE A 116 -5.75 7.07 6.12
N ALA A 117 -6.86 7.47 6.73
CA ALA A 117 -7.66 6.58 7.56
C ALA A 117 -8.25 5.41 6.76
N LEU A 118 -8.78 5.68 5.56
CA LEU A 118 -9.31 4.67 4.65
C LEU A 118 -8.24 3.63 4.29
N ASP A 119 -7.02 4.09 3.95
CA ASP A 119 -5.91 3.19 3.59
C ASP A 119 -5.50 2.29 4.75
N ASN A 120 -5.39 2.84 5.96
CA ASN A 120 -4.98 2.08 7.13
C ASN A 120 -6.04 1.11 7.65
N MET A 121 -7.32 1.49 7.64
CA MET A 121 -8.38 0.68 8.25
C MET A 121 -9.00 -0.30 7.26
N LEU A 122 -9.32 0.15 6.04
CA LEU A 122 -10.11 -0.63 5.09
C LEU A 122 -9.29 -1.21 3.94
N VAL A 123 -8.33 -0.44 3.39
CA VAL A 123 -7.54 -0.91 2.24
C VAL A 123 -6.56 -2.00 2.68
N ALA A 124 -5.88 -1.84 3.81
CA ALA A 124 -4.95 -2.85 4.33
C ALA A 124 -5.68 -4.17 4.60
N TYR A 125 -6.79 -4.12 5.34
CA TYR A 125 -7.63 -5.29 5.61
C TYR A 125 -8.21 -5.92 4.32
N GLY A 126 -8.73 -5.09 3.41
CA GLY A 126 -9.26 -5.55 2.12
C GLY A 126 -8.20 -6.25 1.28
N ASN A 127 -7.00 -5.67 1.21
CA ASN A 127 -5.86 -6.28 0.50
C ASN A 127 -5.46 -7.62 1.12
N GLU A 128 -5.38 -7.74 2.45
CA GLU A 128 -5.09 -9.01 3.13
C GLU A 128 -6.08 -10.09 2.67
N LYS A 129 -7.38 -9.82 2.76
CA LYS A 129 -8.43 -10.79 2.39
C LYS A 129 -8.46 -11.08 0.89
N ARG A 130 -8.26 -10.09 0.05
CA ARG A 130 -8.13 -10.26 -1.39
C ARG A 130 -6.95 -11.17 -1.76
N PHE A 131 -5.79 -10.97 -1.15
CA PHE A 131 -4.61 -11.79 -1.41
C PHE A 131 -4.75 -13.20 -0.85
N GLU A 132 -5.50 -13.41 0.25
CA GLU A 132 -5.89 -14.76 0.71
C GLU A 132 -6.70 -15.49 -0.37
N ILE A 133 -7.75 -14.84 -0.89
CA ILE A 133 -8.58 -15.41 -1.97
C ILE A 133 -7.73 -15.68 -3.23
N ASP A 134 -6.86 -14.74 -3.62
CA ASP A 134 -5.97 -14.91 -4.77
C ASP A 134 -5.02 -16.11 -4.59
N ARG A 135 -4.52 -16.33 -3.38
CA ARG A 135 -3.66 -17.49 -3.06
C ARG A 135 -4.43 -18.81 -3.13
N ASP A 136 -5.63 -18.84 -2.57
CA ASP A 136 -6.38 -20.09 -2.38
C ASP A 136 -7.12 -20.56 -3.64
N TYR A 137 -7.67 -19.63 -4.40
CA TYR A 137 -8.55 -19.93 -5.52
C TYR A 137 -7.94 -19.59 -6.88
N VAL A 138 -7.40 -18.40 -7.07
CA VAL A 138 -7.00 -17.89 -8.39
C VAL A 138 -5.68 -18.48 -8.85
N LYS A 139 -4.75 -18.73 -7.94
CA LYS A 139 -3.40 -19.24 -8.27
C LYS A 139 -3.28 -20.77 -8.17
N ARG A 140 -4.38 -21.46 -7.96
CA ARG A 140 -4.42 -22.91 -7.70
C ARG A 140 -3.93 -23.78 -8.88
N LYS A 141 -4.25 -23.39 -10.12
CA LYS A 141 -3.90 -24.15 -11.34
C LYS A 141 -2.63 -23.71 -12.05
N SER A 142 -2.02 -22.59 -11.68
CA SER A 142 -0.72 -22.22 -12.26
C SER A 142 0.30 -23.30 -11.93
N ARG A 143 0.74 -23.99 -12.95
CA ARG A 143 1.52 -25.23 -13.05
C ARG A 143 2.84 -25.31 -12.25
N HIS A 144 3.08 -24.48 -11.28
CA HIS A 144 4.28 -24.56 -10.46
C HIS A 144 3.93 -24.71 -9.00
N LYS A 145 4.35 -25.83 -8.45
CA LYS A 145 4.42 -26.27 -7.04
C LYS A 145 4.96 -25.21 -6.04
N LEU A 146 5.12 -23.98 -6.46
CA LEU A 146 5.89 -22.93 -5.75
C LEU A 146 5.04 -21.92 -4.95
N LYS A 147 3.70 -21.94 -5.05
CA LYS A 147 2.89 -20.86 -4.44
C LYS A 147 2.30 -21.13 -3.06
N ASN A 148 2.34 -22.37 -2.59
CA ASN A 148 2.16 -22.71 -1.18
C ASN A 148 3.50 -22.83 -0.45
N THR A 149 4.57 -22.32 -1.07
CA THR A 149 5.93 -22.39 -0.54
C THR A 149 6.44 -20.97 -0.33
N LEU A 150 6.70 -20.64 0.89
CA LEU A 150 7.44 -19.44 1.25
C LEU A 150 8.92 -19.74 1.13
N LYS A 151 9.71 -18.77 0.66
CA LYS A 151 11.16 -18.91 0.50
C LYS A 151 11.87 -17.82 1.28
N ASN A 152 13.05 -18.17 1.82
CA ASN A 152 13.94 -17.25 2.52
C ASN A 152 13.20 -16.50 3.64
N ILE A 153 12.67 -17.26 4.59
CA ILE A 153 11.96 -16.73 5.75
C ILE A 153 12.99 -16.48 6.84
N PHE A 154 12.98 -15.27 7.38
CA PHE A 154 13.81 -14.88 8.49
C PHE A 154 12.92 -14.47 9.66
N LEU A 155 13.05 -15.14 10.78
CA LEU A 155 12.33 -14.88 12.02
C LEU A 155 13.36 -14.47 13.07
N GLN A 156 13.06 -13.46 13.86
CA GLN A 156 13.79 -13.14 15.07
C GLN A 156 12.87 -13.33 16.26
N LYS A 157 13.28 -14.13 17.22
CA LYS A 157 12.48 -14.38 18.42
C LYS A 157 12.83 -13.40 19.54
N ASN A 158 14.12 -13.14 19.72
CA ASN A 158 14.69 -12.20 20.68
C ASN A 158 15.84 -11.46 20.00
N THR A 159 16.43 -10.48 20.67
CA THR A 159 17.61 -9.76 20.17
C THR A 159 18.78 -10.68 19.81
N SER A 160 18.82 -11.89 20.37
CA SER A 160 19.91 -12.86 20.18
C SER A 160 19.58 -14.04 19.27
N THR A 161 18.29 -14.43 19.14
CA THR A 161 17.94 -15.67 18.43
C THR A 161 17.40 -15.38 17.03
N HIS A 162 18.18 -15.75 16.01
CA HIS A 162 17.86 -15.62 14.59
C HIS A 162 17.48 -16.98 14.01
N ILE A 163 16.37 -17.02 13.29
CA ILE A 163 15.82 -18.23 12.68
C ILE A 163 15.72 -18.00 11.18
N SER A 164 16.26 -18.88 10.39
CA SER A 164 16.11 -18.87 8.94
C SER A 164 15.55 -20.18 8.43
N LEU A 165 14.63 -20.07 7.47
CA LEU A 165 14.03 -21.19 6.75
C LEU A 165 14.15 -20.95 5.25
N THR A 166 14.82 -21.84 4.53
CA THR A 166 14.96 -21.68 3.07
C THR A 166 13.63 -21.88 2.36
N ARG A 167 12.81 -22.83 2.82
CA ARG A 167 11.50 -23.13 2.22
C ARG A 167 10.50 -23.57 3.28
N TYR A 168 9.26 -23.08 3.16
CA TYR A 168 8.14 -23.48 4.01
C TYR A 168 6.90 -23.76 3.18
N TYR A 169 6.30 -24.92 3.35
CA TYR A 169 5.09 -25.38 2.66
C TYR A 169 3.87 -25.15 3.56
N ILE A 170 3.10 -24.10 3.27
CA ILE A 170 1.95 -23.66 4.09
C ILE A 170 0.95 -24.79 4.33
N LYS A 171 0.50 -25.49 3.25
CA LYS A 171 -0.52 -26.55 3.35
C LYS A 171 -0.07 -27.80 4.10
N LYS A 172 1.22 -28.07 4.11
CA LYS A 172 1.80 -29.24 4.79
C LYS A 172 2.38 -28.88 6.15
N THR A 173 2.36 -27.59 6.52
CA THR A 173 3.03 -27.07 7.73
C THR A 173 4.44 -27.61 7.90
N THR A 174 5.18 -27.71 6.79
CA THR A 174 6.51 -28.35 6.73
C THR A 174 7.53 -27.34 6.22
N GLY A 175 8.63 -27.17 6.96
CA GLY A 175 9.78 -26.35 6.58
C GLY A 175 10.98 -27.20 6.16
N HIS A 176 11.85 -26.64 5.33
CA HIS A 176 13.11 -27.26 4.91
C HIS A 176 14.25 -26.28 5.12
N ASP A 177 15.41 -26.86 5.47
CA ASP A 177 16.67 -26.15 5.68
C ASP A 177 16.49 -25.04 6.73
N LEU A 178 16.10 -25.46 7.95
CA LEU A 178 16.01 -24.60 9.12
C LEU A 178 17.43 -24.37 9.66
N THR A 179 17.73 -23.14 9.97
CA THR A 179 18.89 -22.76 10.80
C THR A 179 18.41 -21.81 11.90
N ILE A 180 18.71 -22.16 13.14
CA ILE A 180 18.52 -21.30 14.31
C ILE A 180 19.90 -20.98 14.85
N VAL A 181 20.16 -19.70 15.05
CA VAL A 181 21.42 -19.22 15.64
C VAL A 181 21.08 -18.37 16.85
N ASP A 182 21.61 -18.75 18.01
CA ASP A 182 21.58 -17.91 19.20
C ASP A 182 22.91 -17.20 19.38
N LEU A 183 22.86 -15.87 19.39
CA LEU A 183 24.02 -15.00 19.58
C LEU A 183 24.14 -14.63 21.05
N GLY A 184 25.24 -14.99 21.69
CA GLY A 184 25.65 -14.36 22.94
C GLY A 184 26.01 -12.87 22.70
N LEU A 185 26.74 -12.25 23.63
CA LEU A 185 27.08 -10.82 23.59
C LEU A 185 27.77 -10.34 22.29
N SER A 186 28.38 -11.22 21.49
CA SER A 186 28.96 -10.88 20.17
C SER A 186 29.32 -12.11 19.32
N ARG A 187 28.97 -13.31 19.72
CA ARG A 187 29.37 -14.57 19.07
C ARG A 187 28.24 -15.59 19.09
N ILE A 188 28.31 -16.56 18.21
CA ILE A 188 27.38 -17.69 18.20
C ILE A 188 27.60 -18.50 19.45
N ARG A 189 26.55 -18.68 20.26
CA ARG A 189 26.52 -19.52 21.43
C ARG A 189 25.98 -20.92 21.10
N GLU A 190 24.94 -20.93 20.26
CA GLU A 190 24.22 -22.15 19.94
C GLU A 190 23.73 -22.07 18.49
N ARG A 191 23.81 -23.21 17.79
CA ARG A 191 23.27 -23.33 16.43
C ARG A 191 22.56 -24.65 16.25
N ILE A 192 21.33 -24.56 15.71
CA ILE A 192 20.53 -25.73 15.35
C ILE A 192 20.31 -25.67 13.83
N ASP A 193 20.74 -26.70 13.13
CA ASP A 193 20.42 -26.89 11.71
C ASP A 193 19.51 -28.11 11.58
N ALA A 194 18.41 -28.02 10.80
CA ALA A 194 17.53 -29.15 10.53
C ALA A 194 17.14 -29.19 9.05
N LYS A 195 17.22 -30.37 8.42
CA LYS A 195 16.86 -30.56 7.02
C LYS A 195 15.36 -30.40 6.81
N LYS A 196 14.54 -30.84 7.76
CA LYS A 196 13.09 -30.79 7.68
C LYS A 196 12.49 -30.53 9.05
N ILE A 197 11.49 -29.67 9.08
CA ILE A 197 10.63 -29.47 10.25
C ILE A 197 9.17 -29.68 9.86
N THR A 198 8.37 -30.26 10.72
CA THR A 198 6.92 -30.48 10.50
C THR A 198 6.18 -30.08 11.78
N TRP A 199 5.12 -29.28 11.63
CA TRP A 199 4.30 -28.87 12.76
C TRP A 199 3.39 -30.01 13.20
N ASN A 200 3.44 -30.31 14.48
CA ASN A 200 2.49 -31.24 15.11
C ASN A 200 1.44 -30.41 15.87
N ALA A 201 0.21 -30.42 15.36
CA ALA A 201 -0.88 -29.63 15.93
C ALA A 201 -1.30 -30.12 17.33
N ASP A 202 -1.24 -31.44 17.58
CA ASP A 202 -1.68 -32.03 18.83
C ASP A 202 -0.77 -31.65 20.01
N SER A 203 0.54 -31.57 19.76
CA SER A 203 1.53 -31.19 20.78
C SER A 203 1.93 -29.72 20.78
N ALA A 204 1.47 -28.95 19.77
CA ALA A 204 1.88 -27.57 19.49
C ALA A 204 3.44 -27.43 19.47
N LYS A 205 4.13 -28.40 18.86
CA LYS A 205 5.59 -28.44 18.74
C LYS A 205 6.03 -28.76 17.32
N TRP A 206 7.27 -28.42 17.01
CA TRP A 206 7.92 -28.79 15.75
C TRP A 206 8.60 -30.15 15.89
N SER A 207 8.35 -31.05 14.94
CA SER A 207 9.12 -32.27 14.75
C SER A 207 10.29 -31.98 13.82
N LEU A 208 11.50 -32.19 14.27
CA LEU A 208 12.75 -31.99 13.53
C LEU A 208 13.28 -33.33 13.02
N SER A 209 13.58 -33.39 11.72
CA SER A 209 14.18 -34.58 11.08
C SER A 209 15.53 -34.21 10.47
N GLY A 210 16.55 -35.01 10.75
CA GLY A 210 17.91 -34.78 10.27
C GLY A 210 18.50 -33.46 10.78
N TYR A 211 18.64 -33.35 12.08
CA TYR A 211 19.11 -32.15 12.73
C TYR A 211 20.51 -32.30 13.31
N SER A 212 21.22 -31.17 13.44
CA SER A 212 22.45 -31.05 14.23
C SER A 212 22.31 -29.90 15.21
N PHE A 213 22.72 -30.13 16.42
CA PHE A 213 22.78 -29.16 17.50
C PHE A 213 24.26 -28.93 17.86
N ARG A 214 24.69 -27.66 17.83
CA ARG A 214 26.08 -27.29 18.03
C ARG A 214 26.18 -26.23 19.12
N LEU A 215 27.09 -26.46 20.08
CA LEU A 215 27.43 -25.51 21.11
C LEU A 215 28.81 -24.92 20.84
N PHE A 216 28.95 -23.64 21.12
CA PHE A 216 30.20 -22.91 20.96
C PHE A 216 30.66 -22.31 22.29
N ASN A 217 31.96 -22.30 22.52
CA ASN A 217 32.56 -21.66 23.71
C ASN A 217 32.75 -20.15 23.48
N ASP A 218 33.22 -19.45 24.52
CA ASP A 218 33.47 -18.00 24.46
C ASP A 218 34.59 -17.61 23.46
N GLN A 219 35.37 -18.57 22.96
CA GLN A 219 36.38 -18.37 21.92
C GLN A 219 35.79 -18.55 20.50
N GLY A 220 34.51 -18.99 20.41
CA GLY A 220 33.84 -19.29 19.12
C GLY A 220 34.23 -20.66 18.56
N LEU A 221 34.87 -21.52 19.36
CA LEU A 221 35.19 -22.89 18.97
C LEU A 221 34.02 -23.81 19.33
N GLU A 222 33.73 -24.76 18.43
CA GLU A 222 32.72 -25.78 18.60
C GLU A 222 33.13 -26.74 19.74
N THR A 223 32.30 -26.85 20.77
CA THR A 223 32.59 -27.66 21.98
C THR A 223 31.82 -28.96 21.99
N ASP A 224 30.63 -28.97 21.46
CA ASP A 224 29.79 -30.18 21.40
C ASP A 224 28.93 -30.20 20.13
N VAL A 225 28.72 -31.39 19.55
CA VAL A 225 27.89 -31.61 18.38
C VAL A 225 27.03 -32.85 18.58
N MET A 226 25.72 -32.62 18.61
CA MET A 226 24.77 -33.74 18.64
C MET A 226 24.09 -33.84 17.28
N PHE A 227 24.03 -35.04 16.72
CA PHE A 227 23.29 -35.34 15.49
C PHE A 227 22.09 -36.23 15.82
N GLY A 228 20.92 -35.86 15.29
CA GLY A 228 19.71 -36.67 15.39
C GLY A 228 19.13 -36.97 14.04
N THR A 229 18.85 -38.25 13.78
CA THR A 229 18.20 -38.74 12.56
C THR A 229 16.72 -38.99 12.78
N SER A 230 16.30 -39.26 14.01
CA SER A 230 14.91 -39.51 14.42
C SER A 230 14.14 -38.23 14.63
N ASP A 231 12.82 -38.28 14.39
CA ASP A 231 11.92 -37.15 14.60
C ASP A 231 11.86 -36.75 16.08
N THR A 232 12.40 -35.61 16.42
CA THR A 232 12.43 -35.07 17.79
C THR A 232 11.48 -33.88 17.87
N LEU A 233 10.59 -33.89 18.89
CA LEU A 233 9.65 -32.79 19.14
C LEU A 233 10.34 -31.69 19.98
N LEU A 234 10.48 -30.52 19.40
CA LEU A 234 11.07 -29.35 20.02
C LEU A 234 10.13 -28.12 19.94
N SER A 235 10.08 -27.36 21.01
CA SER A 235 9.44 -26.04 21.00
C SER A 235 10.45 -25.01 20.48
N LEU A 236 10.32 -24.65 19.21
CA LEU A 236 11.24 -23.67 18.58
C LEU A 236 10.84 -22.21 18.85
N GLY A 237 9.68 -22.01 19.53
CA GLY A 237 9.20 -20.68 19.94
C GLY A 237 8.64 -19.83 18.83
N PHE A 238 8.27 -20.43 17.71
CA PHE A 238 7.48 -19.82 16.64
C PHE A 238 6.43 -20.81 16.13
N THR A 239 5.34 -20.26 15.57
CA THR A 239 4.18 -21.00 15.08
C THR A 239 4.08 -20.94 13.56
N PRO A 240 3.31 -21.84 12.90
CA PRO A 240 3.00 -21.75 11.49
C PRO A 240 2.36 -20.41 11.07
N ASP A 241 1.53 -19.83 11.94
CA ASP A 241 0.86 -18.56 11.68
C ASP A 241 1.84 -17.39 11.66
N GLU A 242 2.82 -17.38 12.56
CA GLU A 242 3.89 -16.36 12.55
C GLU A 242 4.74 -16.44 11.27
N ILE A 243 5.04 -17.65 10.78
CA ILE A 243 5.71 -17.84 9.48
C ILE A 243 4.88 -17.26 8.33
N GLN A 244 3.56 -17.47 8.36
CA GLN A 244 2.66 -16.95 7.32
C GLN A 244 2.51 -15.43 7.38
N GLN A 245 2.42 -14.84 8.58
CA GLN A 245 2.37 -13.40 8.78
C GLN A 245 3.62 -12.71 8.21
N GLN A 246 4.77 -13.36 8.30
CA GLN A 246 6.02 -12.82 7.76
C GLN A 246 6.09 -12.80 6.23
N ALA A 247 5.25 -13.58 5.56
CA ALA A 247 5.17 -13.62 4.11
C ALA A 247 4.22 -12.56 3.52
N ARG A 248 3.60 -11.72 4.35
CA ARG A 248 2.74 -10.63 3.90
C ARG A 248 3.54 -9.63 3.07
N LYS A 249 2.89 -9.09 2.05
CA LYS A 249 3.48 -8.01 1.25
C LYS A 249 3.32 -6.67 1.98
N PRO A 250 4.17 -5.67 1.69
CA PRO A 250 4.02 -4.34 2.26
C PRO A 250 2.63 -3.73 2.08
N ASP A 251 1.97 -4.00 0.94
CA ASP A 251 0.63 -3.48 0.63
C ASP A 251 -0.52 -4.13 1.41
N GLU A 252 -0.25 -5.23 2.13
CA GLU A 252 -1.21 -5.94 2.99
C GLU A 252 -1.21 -5.40 4.43
N LEU A 253 -0.24 -4.55 4.78
CA LEU A 253 -0.06 -4.01 6.13
C LEU A 253 -0.54 -2.56 6.22
N ASP A 254 -1.11 -2.19 7.35
CA ASP A 254 -1.34 -0.79 7.71
C ASP A 254 -0.02 -0.07 8.03
N TYR A 255 -0.08 1.25 8.23
CA TYR A 255 1.12 2.06 8.49
C TYR A 255 1.89 1.64 9.75
N TYR A 256 1.17 1.29 10.82
CA TYR A 256 1.79 0.94 12.10
C TYR A 256 2.44 -0.43 12.05
N SER A 257 1.73 -1.45 11.59
CA SER A 257 2.25 -2.80 11.37
C SER A 257 3.42 -2.81 10.39
N LEU A 258 3.37 -1.96 9.36
CA LEU A 258 4.46 -1.79 8.41
C LEU A 258 5.71 -1.17 9.07
N THR A 259 5.52 -0.20 9.97
CA THR A 259 6.63 0.43 10.71
C THR A 259 7.31 -0.57 11.64
N GLU A 260 6.54 -1.33 12.41
CA GLU A 260 7.05 -2.39 13.27
C GLU A 260 7.82 -3.43 12.46
N ARG A 261 7.26 -3.84 11.32
CA ARG A 261 7.89 -4.81 10.43
C ARG A 261 9.22 -4.32 9.85
N ILE A 262 9.31 -3.04 9.47
CA ILE A 262 10.56 -2.44 9.01
C ILE A 262 11.63 -2.50 10.10
N THR A 263 11.28 -2.20 11.35
CA THR A 263 12.21 -2.27 12.48
C THR A 263 12.76 -3.67 12.64
N GLN A 264 11.88 -4.69 12.69
CA GLN A 264 12.27 -6.10 12.77
C GLN A 264 13.18 -6.54 11.62
N LEU A 265 12.87 -6.14 10.38
CA LEU A 265 13.68 -6.49 9.21
C LEU A 265 15.06 -5.83 9.24
N LYS A 266 15.16 -4.56 9.71
CA LYS A 266 16.44 -3.86 9.88
C LYS A 266 17.32 -4.52 10.92
N GLU A 267 16.77 -4.89 12.06
CA GLU A 267 17.48 -5.60 13.12
C GLU A 267 18.04 -6.94 12.63
N ASN A 268 17.36 -7.57 11.67
CA ASN A 268 17.79 -8.80 11.01
C ASN A 268 18.75 -8.59 9.82
N GLY A 269 19.16 -7.35 9.52
CA GLY A 269 20.04 -7.05 8.39
C GLY A 269 19.41 -7.27 7.01
N VAL A 270 18.07 -7.35 6.93
CA VAL A 270 17.34 -7.55 5.68
C VAL A 270 17.12 -6.20 4.99
N ASP A 271 17.25 -6.17 3.66
CA ASP A 271 16.94 -4.98 2.87
C ASP A 271 15.48 -4.54 3.05
N THR A 272 15.29 -3.30 3.51
CA THR A 272 14.00 -2.71 3.83
C THR A 272 13.52 -1.65 2.84
N LEU A 273 14.26 -1.38 1.76
CA LEU A 273 13.97 -0.28 0.83
C LEU A 273 12.52 -0.30 0.32
N ARG A 274 12.03 -1.46 -0.12
CA ARG A 274 10.64 -1.59 -0.60
C ARG A 274 9.62 -1.29 0.49
N TRP A 275 9.88 -1.72 1.70
CA TRP A 275 9.01 -1.53 2.86
C TRP A 275 8.96 -0.06 3.26
N GLU A 276 10.11 0.59 3.32
CA GLU A 276 10.22 2.01 3.66
C GLU A 276 9.54 2.90 2.63
N VAL A 277 9.80 2.68 1.35
CA VAL A 277 9.14 3.42 0.26
C VAL A 277 7.63 3.25 0.35
N THR A 278 7.14 2.02 0.57
CA THR A 278 5.69 1.76 0.70
C THR A 278 5.10 2.48 1.91
N ARG A 279 5.81 2.51 3.05
CA ARG A 279 5.40 3.24 4.25
C ARG A 279 5.25 4.74 3.98
N TYR A 280 6.26 5.36 3.34
CA TYR A 280 6.20 6.77 3.00
C TYR A 280 5.14 7.08 1.94
N LEU A 281 4.90 6.14 1.00
CA LEU A 281 3.83 6.27 0.02
C LEU A 281 2.43 6.32 0.67
N LYS A 282 2.18 5.60 1.76
CA LYS A 282 0.88 5.67 2.46
C LYS A 282 0.56 7.10 2.93
N ILE A 283 1.55 7.82 3.43
CA ILE A 283 1.38 9.22 3.85
C ILE A 283 1.31 10.14 2.63
N SER A 284 2.29 10.06 1.73
CA SER A 284 2.39 10.96 0.58
C SER A 284 1.18 10.84 -0.34
N PHE A 285 0.66 9.63 -0.53
CA PHE A 285 -0.54 9.39 -1.34
C PHE A 285 -1.79 10.03 -0.74
N ALA A 286 -1.93 10.05 0.57
CA ALA A 286 -3.04 10.73 1.24
C ALA A 286 -3.05 12.23 0.92
N PHE A 287 -1.88 12.89 0.90
CA PHE A 287 -1.75 14.32 0.56
C PHE A 287 -2.05 14.63 -0.91
N THR A 288 -2.11 13.63 -1.78
CA THR A 288 -2.49 13.80 -3.19
C THR A 288 -3.83 14.55 -3.33
N ASN A 289 -4.80 14.27 -2.45
CA ASN A 289 -6.12 14.93 -2.50
C ASN A 289 -6.03 16.45 -2.33
N LEU A 290 -5.19 16.93 -1.45
CA LEU A 290 -4.94 18.36 -1.27
C LEU A 290 -4.22 18.96 -2.49
N ILE A 291 -3.21 18.26 -2.99
CA ILE A 291 -2.37 18.74 -4.10
C ILE A 291 -3.17 18.85 -5.40
N VAL A 292 -4.04 17.88 -5.68
CA VAL A 292 -4.87 17.94 -6.89
C VAL A 292 -5.93 19.06 -6.83
N VAL A 293 -6.41 19.44 -5.63
CA VAL A 293 -7.24 20.64 -5.46
C VAL A 293 -6.43 21.90 -5.79
N LEU A 294 -5.22 22.04 -5.23
CA LEU A 294 -4.34 23.20 -5.50
C LEU A 294 -4.01 23.33 -6.98
N PHE A 295 -3.84 22.21 -7.67
CA PHE A 295 -3.58 22.20 -9.12
C PHE A 295 -4.85 22.44 -9.94
N GLY A 296 -5.99 21.90 -9.53
CA GLY A 296 -7.27 22.00 -10.22
C GLY A 296 -7.82 23.42 -10.29
N ILE A 297 -7.61 24.23 -9.25
CA ILE A 297 -8.07 25.62 -9.18
C ILE A 297 -7.54 26.45 -10.36
N PRO A 298 -6.22 26.57 -10.59
CA PRO A 298 -5.70 27.40 -11.68
C PRO A 298 -6.05 26.87 -13.06
N LEU A 299 -6.25 25.57 -13.24
CA LEU A 299 -6.66 24.99 -14.53
C LEU A 299 -7.96 25.59 -15.05
N VAL A 300 -8.87 25.95 -14.14
CA VAL A 300 -10.18 26.54 -14.48
C VAL A 300 -10.08 28.05 -14.66
N VAL A 301 -9.38 28.71 -13.73
CA VAL A 301 -9.38 30.19 -13.65
C VAL A 301 -8.51 30.83 -14.72
N LEU A 302 -7.44 30.17 -15.17
CA LEU A 302 -6.55 30.68 -16.22
C LEU A 302 -7.16 30.73 -17.62
N LYS A 303 -8.23 29.95 -17.89
CA LYS A 303 -8.91 29.94 -19.20
C LYS A 303 -10.41 30.19 -19.03
N GLU A 304 -10.80 31.43 -18.82
CA GLU A 304 -12.22 31.81 -18.63
C GLU A 304 -13.13 31.43 -19.81
N LYS A 305 -12.65 31.53 -21.07
CA LYS A 305 -13.37 31.03 -22.25
C LYS A 305 -13.16 29.52 -22.41
N ASN A 306 -14.23 28.71 -22.37
CA ASN A 306 -14.23 27.25 -22.47
C ASN A 306 -13.57 26.53 -21.25
N SER A 307 -13.58 27.14 -20.06
CA SER A 307 -12.92 26.67 -18.85
C SER A 307 -13.35 25.22 -18.46
N LEU A 308 -14.62 24.87 -18.61
CA LEU A 308 -15.13 23.57 -18.21
C LEU A 308 -14.60 22.44 -19.11
N SER A 309 -14.71 22.57 -20.44
CA SER A 309 -14.26 21.55 -21.39
C SER A 309 -12.73 21.40 -21.37
N PHE A 310 -12.02 22.53 -21.33
CA PHE A 310 -10.57 22.55 -21.23
C PHE A 310 -10.10 21.95 -19.90
N GLY A 311 -10.73 22.36 -18.80
CA GLY A 311 -10.40 21.86 -17.46
C GLY A 311 -10.63 20.36 -17.32
N ALA A 312 -11.74 19.83 -17.89
CA ALA A 312 -12.01 18.41 -17.91
C ALA A 312 -10.94 17.62 -18.66
N GLY A 313 -10.59 18.06 -19.89
CA GLY A 313 -9.53 17.42 -20.68
C GLY A 313 -8.16 17.51 -19.99
N ALA A 314 -7.80 18.69 -19.49
CA ALA A 314 -6.55 18.90 -18.77
C ALA A 314 -6.46 18.05 -17.49
N SER A 315 -7.57 17.86 -16.76
CA SER A 315 -7.62 17.01 -15.57
C SER A 315 -7.16 15.59 -15.83
N VAL A 316 -7.53 15.04 -17.00
CA VAL A 316 -7.10 13.68 -17.38
C VAL A 316 -5.58 13.62 -17.52
N PHE A 317 -4.96 14.56 -18.23
CA PHE A 317 -3.51 14.62 -18.39
C PHE A 317 -2.79 14.86 -17.06
N VAL A 318 -3.32 15.74 -16.22
CA VAL A 318 -2.76 16.03 -14.90
C VAL A 318 -2.77 14.78 -14.03
N ILE A 319 -3.88 14.05 -13.99
CA ILE A 319 -4.01 12.81 -13.22
C ILE A 319 -3.01 11.77 -13.70
N PHE A 320 -2.97 11.47 -15.00
CA PHE A 320 -2.04 10.48 -15.54
C PHE A 320 -0.58 10.88 -15.31
N GLY A 321 -0.25 12.15 -15.54
CA GLY A 321 1.08 12.68 -15.25
C GLY A 321 1.45 12.52 -13.77
N TYR A 322 0.53 12.85 -12.87
CA TYR A 322 0.75 12.72 -11.44
C TYR A 322 1.01 11.27 -11.00
N TYR A 323 0.16 10.33 -11.45
CA TYR A 323 0.38 8.90 -11.17
C TYR A 323 1.68 8.37 -11.80
N ALA A 324 2.04 8.85 -12.99
CA ALA A 324 3.32 8.48 -13.61
C ALA A 324 4.50 8.93 -12.74
N PHE A 325 4.49 10.16 -12.20
CA PHE A 325 5.52 10.63 -11.30
C PHE A 325 5.56 9.87 -9.97
N ILE A 326 4.40 9.49 -9.39
CA ILE A 326 4.35 8.63 -8.20
C ILE A 326 5.01 7.28 -8.50
N LYS A 327 4.63 6.64 -9.61
CA LYS A 327 5.19 5.33 -10.00
C LYS A 327 6.66 5.40 -10.38
N PHE A 328 7.09 6.46 -11.02
CA PHE A 328 8.49 6.70 -11.32
C PHE A 328 9.31 6.87 -10.04
N GLY A 329 8.86 7.73 -9.11
CA GLY A 329 9.49 7.89 -7.80
C GLY A 329 9.56 6.55 -7.05
N GLN A 330 8.45 5.82 -6.96
CA GLN A 330 8.39 4.50 -6.34
C GLN A 330 9.43 3.53 -6.92
N SER A 331 9.57 3.51 -8.26
CA SER A 331 10.55 2.65 -8.93
C SER A 331 11.99 3.01 -8.58
N LEU A 332 12.32 4.31 -8.51
CA LEU A 332 13.66 4.78 -8.13
C LEU A 332 13.99 4.43 -6.68
N GLY A 333 13.02 4.60 -5.77
CA GLY A 333 13.20 4.24 -4.37
C GLY A 333 13.36 2.74 -4.16
N PHE A 334 12.59 1.90 -4.86
CA PHE A 334 12.72 0.44 -4.79
C PHE A 334 14.09 -0.08 -5.27
N LYS A 335 14.76 0.67 -6.15
CA LYS A 335 16.12 0.37 -6.63
C LYS A 335 17.22 0.99 -5.76
N GLY A 336 16.86 1.76 -4.73
CA GLY A 336 17.84 2.44 -3.88
C GLY A 336 18.59 3.59 -4.56
N ILE A 337 18.09 4.11 -5.71
CA ILE A 337 18.73 5.20 -6.45
C ILE A 337 18.57 6.52 -5.72
N ILE A 338 17.44 6.71 -5.05
CA ILE A 338 17.13 7.89 -4.23
C ILE A 338 16.58 7.43 -2.88
N ASP A 339 16.69 8.32 -1.89
CA ASP A 339 16.17 8.07 -0.54
C ASP A 339 14.69 7.68 -0.56
N PRO A 340 14.26 6.69 0.25
CA PRO A 340 12.88 6.21 0.31
C PRO A 340 11.84 7.31 0.55
N MET A 341 12.13 8.28 1.41
CA MET A 341 11.23 9.39 1.69
C MET A 341 11.10 10.30 0.47
N VAL A 342 12.22 10.72 -0.12
CA VAL A 342 12.22 11.59 -1.32
C VAL A 342 11.51 10.90 -2.48
N SER A 343 11.73 9.61 -2.66
CA SER A 343 11.11 8.79 -3.71
C SER A 343 9.58 8.78 -3.63
N ALA A 344 9.06 8.62 -2.42
CA ALA A 344 7.63 8.59 -2.17
C ALA A 344 6.95 9.96 -2.32
N TRP A 345 7.68 11.05 -2.09
CA TRP A 345 7.17 12.42 -2.18
C TRP A 345 7.44 13.11 -3.52
N LEU A 346 8.16 12.47 -4.44
CA LEU A 346 8.60 13.07 -5.70
C LEU A 346 7.41 13.64 -6.52
N GLY A 347 6.35 12.85 -6.71
CA GLY A 347 5.14 13.32 -7.38
C GLY A 347 4.51 14.52 -6.67
N ASN A 348 4.40 14.45 -5.35
CA ASN A 348 3.85 15.53 -4.52
C ASN A 348 4.65 16.83 -4.65
N ILE A 349 5.97 16.73 -4.61
CA ILE A 349 6.88 17.90 -4.73
C ILE A 349 6.68 18.58 -6.09
N VAL A 350 6.74 17.80 -7.18
CA VAL A 350 6.62 18.32 -8.55
C VAL A 350 5.26 19.00 -8.76
N PHE A 351 4.18 18.32 -8.38
CA PHE A 351 2.82 18.84 -8.61
C PHE A 351 2.46 19.97 -7.64
N THR A 352 2.97 19.97 -6.41
CA THR A 352 2.79 21.11 -5.51
C THR A 352 3.49 22.36 -6.06
N ALA A 353 4.74 22.22 -6.50
CA ALA A 353 5.48 23.31 -7.11
C ALA A 353 4.76 23.84 -8.37
N GLY A 354 4.32 22.95 -9.25
CA GLY A 354 3.52 23.30 -10.43
C GLY A 354 2.20 23.98 -10.09
N GLY A 355 1.46 23.47 -9.11
CA GLY A 355 0.20 24.04 -8.63
C GLY A 355 0.39 25.46 -8.06
N ILE A 356 1.41 25.67 -7.23
CA ILE A 356 1.72 26.99 -6.66
C ILE A 356 2.11 27.99 -7.76
N LEU A 357 2.95 27.58 -8.72
CA LEU A 357 3.35 28.44 -9.85
C LEU A 357 2.15 28.85 -10.71
N LEU A 358 1.23 27.90 -10.97
CA LEU A 358 0.01 28.19 -11.73
C LEU A 358 -0.94 29.10 -10.95
N LEU A 359 -1.11 28.88 -9.65
CA LEU A 359 -1.89 29.76 -8.77
C LEU A 359 -1.34 31.17 -8.71
N TRP A 360 -0.01 31.31 -8.67
CA TRP A 360 0.62 32.62 -8.69
C TRP A 360 0.35 33.39 -9.99
N LYS A 361 0.37 32.69 -11.13
CA LYS A 361 -0.02 33.28 -12.42
C LYS A 361 -1.53 33.60 -12.51
N ALA A 362 -2.38 32.89 -11.80
CA ALA A 362 -3.82 33.09 -11.81
C ALA A 362 -4.28 34.28 -10.92
N LYS A 363 -3.36 34.94 -10.22
CA LYS A 363 -3.63 35.96 -9.20
C LYS A 363 -4.07 37.32 -9.74
N THR A 364 -4.17 37.53 -11.04
CA THR A 364 -4.56 38.81 -11.67
C THR A 364 -6.06 38.87 -11.96
#